data_85d2692ba7c72f894b7dd18ee95b2c56
#
_entry.id   85d2692ba7c72f894b7dd18ee95b2c56
#
_cell.length_a   1.000
_cell.length_b   1.000
_cell.length_c   1.000
_cell.angle_alpha   90.00
_cell.angle_beta   90.00
_cell.angle_gamma   90.00
#
_symmetry.space_group_name_H-M   'P 1'
#
loop_
_entity.id
_entity.type
_entity.pdbx_description
1 polymer ?
#
loop_
_entity_poly.entity_id
_entity_poly.type
_entity_poly.pdbx_seq_one_letter_code
_entity_poly.pdbx_strand_id
1 'polypeptide(L)'
;MKEEHYCRICGLYIEDKPWGNDGQSPTYEICPCCGVEFGNEDFDLSSIKEYRTEWLENGADWFDKESKPNFWDAKKQFMNVPKRFE
;
A
#
# COMPACT_ATOMS: atom_id res chain seq x y z
N MET A 1 -11.50 12.88 12.56
CA MET A 1 -11.43 11.97 11.42
C MET A 1 -9.98 11.75 11.01
N LYS A 2 -9.58 10.50 10.87
CA LYS A 2 -8.21 10.21 10.49
C LYS A 2 -8.06 10.23 8.98
N GLU A 3 -7.02 10.90 8.51
CA GLU A 3 -6.69 10.88 7.09
C GLU A 3 -5.95 9.60 6.77
N GLU A 4 -6.34 8.94 5.71
CA GLU A 4 -5.72 7.68 5.31
C GLU A 4 -4.76 7.94 4.15
N HIS A 5 -3.46 8.04 4.47
CA HIS A 5 -2.42 8.28 3.47
C HIS A 5 -1.57 7.06 3.16
N TYR A 6 -1.62 6.03 4.00
CA TYR A 6 -0.72 4.91 3.85
C TYR A 6 -1.35 3.80 3.02
N CYS A 7 -0.56 3.26 2.09
CA CYS A 7 -1.00 2.13 1.28
C CYS A 7 -1.41 0.97 2.21
N ARG A 8 -2.59 0.42 1.98
CA ARG A 8 -3.11 -0.66 2.82
C ARG A 8 -2.30 -1.95 2.70
N ILE A 9 -1.55 -2.10 1.60
CA ILE A 9 -0.75 -3.30 1.34
C ILE A 9 0.63 -3.18 1.98
N CYS A 10 1.40 -2.14 1.62
CA CYS A 10 2.81 -2.06 1.97
C CYS A 10 3.17 -0.95 2.96
N GLY A 11 2.25 -0.04 3.24
CA GLY A 11 2.49 1.05 4.19
C GLY A 11 3.20 2.27 3.63
N LEU A 12 3.35 2.36 2.31
CA LEU A 12 3.98 3.55 1.71
C LEU A 12 3.07 4.76 1.90
N TYR A 13 3.68 5.89 2.29
CA TYR A 13 2.94 7.15 2.38
C TYR A 13 2.61 7.64 0.99
N ILE A 14 1.34 7.96 0.76
CA ILE A 14 0.84 8.46 -0.52
C ILE A 14 0.27 9.85 -0.27
N GLU A 15 0.78 10.85 -0.98
CA GLU A 15 0.37 12.23 -0.76
C GLU A 15 -1.12 12.44 -1.07
N ASP A 16 -1.58 11.97 -2.22
CA ASP A 16 -3.00 12.01 -2.57
C ASP A 16 -3.68 10.80 -1.94
N LYS A 17 -4.53 11.03 -0.95
CA LYS A 17 -5.14 9.95 -0.18
C LYS A 17 -5.66 8.83 -1.08
N PRO A 18 -5.10 7.61 -0.98
CA PRO A 18 -5.46 6.52 -1.91
C PRO A 18 -6.94 6.18 -1.92
N TRP A 19 -7.61 6.38 -0.80
CA TRP A 19 -9.04 6.05 -0.64
C TRP A 19 -9.89 7.29 -0.42
N GLY A 20 -9.37 8.48 -0.79
CA GLY A 20 -10.11 9.72 -0.69
C GLY A 20 -10.28 10.23 0.73
N ASN A 21 -11.03 11.31 0.87
CA ASN A 21 -11.22 11.93 2.19
C ASN A 21 -12.10 11.10 3.11
N ASP A 22 -12.94 10.26 2.56
CA ASP A 22 -13.89 9.46 3.34
C ASP A 22 -13.43 8.01 3.53
N GLY A 23 -12.30 7.62 2.96
CA GLY A 23 -11.82 6.25 3.04
C GLY A 23 -12.60 5.27 2.17
N GLN A 24 -13.46 5.76 1.30
CA GLN A 24 -14.32 4.93 0.46
C GLN A 24 -14.30 5.33 -1.02
N SER A 25 -13.45 6.29 -1.37
CA SER A 25 -13.39 6.83 -2.73
C SER A 25 -11.99 6.64 -3.29
N PRO A 26 -11.67 5.45 -3.79
CA PRO A 26 -10.31 5.17 -4.25
C PRO A 26 -9.94 5.99 -5.48
N THR A 27 -8.65 6.31 -5.59
CA THR A 27 -8.15 7.10 -6.71
C THR A 27 -7.89 6.26 -7.96
N TYR A 28 -7.76 4.94 -7.80
CA TYR A 28 -7.40 4.00 -8.86
C TYR A 28 -5.99 4.24 -9.41
N GLU A 29 -5.15 4.93 -8.64
CA GLU A 29 -3.76 5.07 -8.99
C GLU A 29 -2.95 3.87 -8.51
N ILE A 30 -1.75 3.71 -9.07
CA ILE A 30 -0.90 2.56 -8.74
C ILE A 30 0.10 2.96 -7.65
N CYS A 31 0.21 2.12 -6.62
CA CYS A 31 1.23 2.34 -5.60
C CYS A 31 2.62 2.10 -6.20
N PRO A 32 3.53 3.08 -6.12
CA PRO A 32 4.86 2.89 -6.73
C PRO A 32 5.69 1.80 -6.04
N CYS A 33 5.35 1.44 -4.82
CA CYS A 33 6.08 0.42 -4.08
C CYS A 33 5.58 -0.99 -4.39
N CYS A 34 4.37 -1.33 -4.00
CA CYS A 34 3.86 -2.69 -4.17
C CYS A 34 3.11 -2.92 -5.48
N GLY A 35 2.78 -1.86 -6.20
CA GLY A 35 2.11 -1.99 -7.49
C GLY A 35 0.62 -2.22 -7.42
N VAL A 36 0.02 -2.14 -6.24
CA VAL A 36 -1.43 -2.31 -6.14
C VAL A 36 -2.16 -1.12 -6.77
N GLU A 37 -3.26 -1.40 -7.44
CA GLU A 37 -4.15 -0.34 -7.90
C GLU A 37 -5.16 -0.06 -6.80
N PHE A 38 -5.13 1.16 -6.25
CA PHE A 38 -6.00 1.53 -5.14
C PHE A 38 -7.46 1.41 -5.56
N GLY A 39 -8.23 0.62 -4.81
CA GLY A 39 -9.63 0.37 -5.12
C GLY A 39 -9.86 -0.96 -5.81
N ASN A 40 -8.81 -1.69 -6.15
CA ASN A 40 -8.93 -2.99 -6.79
C ASN A 40 -8.56 -4.12 -5.80
N GLU A 41 -7.28 -4.46 -5.67
CA GLU A 41 -6.89 -5.58 -4.81
C GLU A 41 -6.82 -5.22 -3.31
N ASP A 42 -6.94 -3.96 -2.96
CA ASP A 42 -6.89 -3.50 -1.57
C ASP A 42 -8.27 -3.16 -1.00
N PHE A 43 -9.32 -3.71 -1.58
CA PHE A 43 -10.69 -3.40 -1.19
C PHE A 43 -11.08 -4.05 0.14
N ASP A 44 -10.77 -5.34 0.33
CA ASP A 44 -11.11 -6.04 1.56
C ASP A 44 -9.87 -6.70 2.18
N LEU A 45 -9.99 -7.09 3.46
CA LEU A 45 -8.86 -7.61 4.20
C LEU A 45 -8.28 -8.88 3.60
N SER A 46 -9.14 -9.77 3.12
CA SER A 46 -8.70 -11.02 2.52
C SER A 46 -7.83 -10.76 1.28
N SER A 47 -8.30 -9.88 0.40
CA SER A 47 -7.56 -9.51 -0.80
C SER A 47 -6.26 -8.79 -0.48
N ILE A 48 -6.28 -7.93 0.55
CA ILE A 48 -5.10 -7.20 1.00
C ILE A 48 -4.02 -8.19 1.45
N LYS A 49 -4.39 -9.15 2.28
CA LYS A 49 -3.43 -10.13 2.79
C LYS A 49 -2.87 -11.01 1.69
N GLU A 50 -3.71 -11.42 0.76
CA GLU A 50 -3.29 -12.25 -0.36
C GLU A 50 -2.29 -11.49 -1.25
N TYR A 51 -2.63 -10.26 -1.61
CA TYR A 51 -1.75 -9.44 -2.44
C TYR A 51 -0.40 -9.20 -1.74
N ARG A 52 -0.45 -8.84 -0.46
CA ARG A 52 0.76 -8.59 0.32
C ARG A 52 1.65 -9.83 0.39
N THR A 53 1.05 -10.99 0.62
CA THR A 53 1.79 -12.24 0.71
C THR A 53 2.52 -12.53 -0.61
N GLU A 54 1.83 -12.39 -1.73
CA GLU A 54 2.45 -12.60 -3.04
C GLU A 54 3.58 -11.62 -3.27
N TRP A 55 3.37 -10.34 -2.93
CA TRP A 55 4.39 -9.32 -3.12
C TRP A 55 5.64 -9.65 -2.30
N LEU A 56 5.45 -10.05 -1.04
CA LEU A 56 6.57 -10.42 -0.17
C LEU A 56 7.29 -11.68 -0.65
N GLU A 57 6.54 -12.67 -1.11
CA GLU A 57 7.12 -13.92 -1.63
C GLU A 57 7.92 -13.69 -2.91
N ASN A 58 7.57 -12.67 -3.66
CA ASN A 58 8.29 -12.31 -4.88
C ASN A 58 9.43 -11.32 -4.62
N GLY A 59 9.78 -11.09 -3.36
CA GLY A 59 10.94 -10.29 -3.01
C GLY A 59 10.64 -8.84 -2.63
N ALA A 60 9.37 -8.48 -2.49
CA ALA A 60 8.98 -7.11 -2.13
C ALA A 60 9.60 -6.07 -3.08
N ASP A 61 9.57 -6.36 -4.37
CA ASP A 61 10.15 -5.48 -5.39
C ASP A 61 9.29 -4.24 -5.60
N TRP A 62 9.96 -3.11 -5.81
CA TRP A 62 9.26 -1.87 -6.12
C TRP A 62 8.72 -1.92 -7.55
N PHE A 63 7.46 -1.52 -7.69
CA PHE A 63 6.82 -1.37 -9.00
C PHE A 63 7.53 -0.31 -9.83
N ASP A 64 7.76 0.86 -9.21
CA ASP A 64 8.57 1.92 -9.81
C ASP A 64 9.94 1.91 -9.12
N LYS A 65 10.90 1.25 -9.75
CA LYS A 65 12.22 1.04 -9.15
C LYS A 65 12.97 2.33 -8.92
N GLU A 66 12.69 3.36 -9.70
CA GLU A 66 13.35 4.64 -9.54
C GLU A 66 12.89 5.39 -8.27
N SER A 67 11.71 5.07 -7.77
CA SER A 67 11.18 5.69 -6.56
C SER A 67 11.69 5.04 -5.29
N LYS A 68 12.37 3.91 -5.39
CA LYS A 68 12.82 3.17 -4.22
C LYS A 68 13.93 3.93 -3.49
N PRO A 69 13.74 4.26 -2.19
CA PRO A 69 14.79 4.93 -1.42
C PRO A 69 16.00 4.04 -1.19
N ASN A 70 17.16 4.67 -1.00
CA ASN A 70 18.33 3.93 -0.55
C ASN A 70 18.10 3.42 0.86
N PHE A 71 18.61 2.23 1.16
CA PHE A 71 18.47 1.64 2.51
C PHE A 71 17.02 1.43 2.93
N TRP A 72 16.16 1.15 1.96
CA TRP A 72 14.75 0.89 2.23
C TRP A 72 14.56 -0.41 3.00
N ASP A 73 13.62 -0.40 3.97
CA ASP A 73 13.31 -1.54 4.81
C ASP A 73 11.80 -1.81 4.76
N ALA A 74 11.44 -2.94 4.17
CA ALA A 74 10.02 -3.31 4.00
C ALA A 74 9.30 -3.46 5.34
N LYS A 75 9.99 -4.00 6.35
CA LYS A 75 9.38 -4.21 7.67
C LYS A 75 9.06 -2.90 8.35
N LYS A 76 9.95 -1.92 8.26
CA LYS A 76 9.71 -0.61 8.83
C LYS A 76 8.53 0.07 8.14
N GLN A 77 8.46 -0.02 6.82
CA GLN A 77 7.38 0.57 6.09
C GLN A 77 6.04 -0.09 6.44
N PHE A 78 6.04 -1.41 6.60
CA PHE A 78 4.85 -2.15 6.95
C PHE A 78 4.24 -1.66 8.26
N MET A 79 5.05 -1.16 9.19
CA MET A 79 4.54 -0.64 10.45
C MET A 79 3.57 0.53 10.27
N ASN A 80 3.57 1.15 9.11
CA ASN A 80 2.65 2.25 8.81
C ASN A 80 1.29 1.77 8.29
N VAL A 81 1.15 0.49 7.98
CA VAL A 81 -0.13 -0.06 7.55
C VAL A 81 -1.13 0.06 8.71
N PRO A 82 -2.32 0.63 8.48
CA PRO A 82 -3.32 0.70 9.56
C PRO A 82 -3.63 -0.69 10.10
N LYS A 83 -3.78 -0.79 11.42
CA LYS A 83 -3.96 -2.10 12.05
C LYS A 83 -5.12 -2.90 11.48
N ARG A 84 -6.18 -2.24 11.10
CA ARG A 84 -7.35 -2.93 10.53
C ARG A 84 -7.05 -3.60 9.19
N PHE A 85 -5.91 -3.28 8.57
CA PHE A 85 -5.52 -3.87 7.30
C PHE A 85 -4.30 -4.78 7.41
N GLU A 86 -3.85 -5.05 8.63
CA GLU A 86 -2.76 -5.98 8.84
C GLU A 86 -3.24 -7.41 8.64
#